data_11013aa3b3c9dab3d806e49b90c76c7f
#
_entry.id   11013aa3b3c9dab3d806e49b90c76c7f
#
_cell.length_a   1.000
_cell.length_b   1.000
_cell.length_c   1.000
_cell.angle_alpha   90.00
_cell.angle_beta   90.00
_cell.angle_gamma   90.00
#
_symmetry.space_group_name_H-M   'P 1'
#
loop_
_entity.id
_entity.type
_entity.pdbx_description
1 polymer ?
#
loop_
_entity_poly.entity_id
_entity_poly.type
_entity_poly.pdbx_seq_one_letter_code
_entity_poly.pdbx_strand_id
1 'polypeptide(L)'
;MADPQHPQPVARIAQQDEADLVARAVAGERAAFGILVERYAGVARRVARAVLGNAEDADDAAQDAMLSALVKLDQYDARRPFGPWLLRIVANAATDRRRRRSVRQVEPIDVGLTAGGPRPDTTAERRALNQRLREALAELPERRRLAVVLFDVEGYSHGEIAAILGIPEGTVRSEVFHARRRLRVLLADWKEEA
;
A
#
# COMPACT_ATOMS: atom_id res chain seq x y z
N MET A 1 -16.89 2.56 -18.92
CA MET A 1 -17.96 1.91 -18.16
C MET A 1 -17.34 1.43 -16.86
N ALA A 2 -17.65 2.09 -15.73
CA ALA A 2 -17.05 1.77 -14.44
C ALA A 2 -17.63 0.43 -13.95
N ASP A 3 -16.77 -0.46 -13.44
CA ASP A 3 -17.19 -1.73 -12.84
C ASP A 3 -17.97 -1.42 -11.54
N PRO A 4 -19.26 -1.78 -11.42
CA PRO A 4 -20.09 -1.43 -10.27
C PRO A 4 -19.72 -2.18 -8.97
N GLN A 5 -18.73 -3.06 -8.99
CA GLN A 5 -18.31 -3.87 -7.83
C GLN A 5 -16.97 -3.44 -7.23
N HIS A 6 -16.42 -2.30 -7.66
CA HIS A 6 -15.18 -1.80 -7.09
C HIS A 6 -15.46 -1.13 -5.73
N PRO A 7 -14.87 -1.59 -4.62
CA PRO A 7 -15.03 -0.93 -3.33
C PRO A 7 -14.50 0.51 -3.44
N GLN A 8 -15.33 1.48 -3.05
CA GLN A 8 -14.90 2.88 -3.02
C GLN A 8 -13.73 3.02 -2.05
N PRO A 9 -12.68 3.78 -2.39
CA PRO A 9 -11.54 3.99 -1.50
C PRO A 9 -12.02 4.50 -0.14
N VAL A 10 -11.62 3.85 0.93
CA VAL A 10 -11.96 4.23 2.31
C VAL A 10 -11.43 5.62 2.65
N ALA A 11 -10.60 6.20 1.81
CA ALA A 11 -9.97 7.51 1.95
C ALA A 11 -10.31 8.50 0.80
N ARG A 12 -11.48 8.43 0.18
CA ARG A 12 -11.98 9.57 -0.59
C ARG A 12 -12.51 10.63 0.38
N ILE A 13 -11.60 11.27 1.07
CA ILE A 13 -11.78 12.60 1.62
C ILE A 13 -12.30 13.45 0.48
N ALA A 14 -13.29 14.31 0.76
CA ALA A 14 -13.81 15.20 -0.26
C ALA A 14 -12.62 15.80 -1.05
N GLN A 15 -12.55 15.52 -2.33
CA GLN A 15 -11.37 15.86 -3.17
C GLN A 15 -11.02 17.36 -3.12
N GLN A 16 -12.01 18.20 -2.82
CA GLN A 16 -11.81 19.63 -2.59
C GLN A 16 -10.96 19.93 -1.37
N ASP A 17 -11.19 19.23 -0.24
CA ASP A 17 -10.40 19.43 0.98
C ASP A 17 -8.95 18.98 0.79
N GLU A 18 -8.71 17.93 -0.01
CA GLU A 18 -7.36 17.46 -0.30
C GLU A 18 -6.60 18.43 -1.19
N ALA A 19 -7.23 18.94 -2.24
CA ALA A 19 -6.60 19.90 -3.14
C ALA A 19 -6.23 21.21 -2.43
N ASP A 20 -7.07 21.71 -1.52
CA ASP A 20 -6.77 22.87 -0.68
C ASP A 20 -5.59 22.59 0.24
N LEU A 21 -5.59 21.47 0.95
CA LEU A 21 -4.49 21.07 1.84
C LEU A 21 -3.16 20.95 1.07
N VAL A 22 -3.20 20.36 -0.12
CA VAL A 22 -2.01 20.22 -0.96
C VAL A 22 -1.52 21.58 -1.41
N ALA A 23 -2.41 22.49 -1.86
CA ALA A 23 -2.03 23.84 -2.26
C ALA A 23 -1.38 24.62 -1.11
N ARG A 24 -1.93 24.55 0.09
CA ARG A 24 -1.39 25.19 1.31
C ARG A 24 -0.05 24.57 1.72
N ALA A 25 0.07 23.25 1.63
CA ALA A 25 1.33 22.55 1.91
C ALA A 25 2.43 22.97 0.92
N VAL A 26 2.13 23.05 -0.37
CA VAL A 26 3.05 23.55 -1.42
C VAL A 26 3.43 25.01 -1.17
N ALA A 27 2.51 25.83 -0.67
CA ALA A 27 2.78 27.21 -0.25
C ALA A 27 3.63 27.32 1.05
N GLY A 28 4.05 26.19 1.65
CA GLY A 28 4.93 26.14 2.81
C GLY A 28 4.21 25.99 4.15
N GLU A 29 2.90 25.81 4.17
CA GLU A 29 2.15 25.58 5.41
C GLU A 29 2.36 24.16 5.93
N ARG A 30 3.27 24.01 6.91
CA ARG A 30 3.62 22.69 7.49
C ARG A 30 2.45 21.98 8.13
N ALA A 31 1.49 22.71 8.72
CA ALA A 31 0.32 22.13 9.34
C ALA A 31 -0.57 21.41 8.30
N ALA A 32 -0.75 21.99 7.11
CA ALA A 32 -1.48 21.36 6.02
C ALA A 32 -0.83 20.05 5.56
N PHE A 33 0.50 20.02 5.44
CA PHE A 33 1.23 18.79 5.15
C PHE A 33 1.07 17.75 6.29
N GLY A 34 1.10 18.17 7.55
CA GLY A 34 0.86 17.30 8.71
C GLY A 34 -0.49 16.57 8.62
N ILE A 35 -1.55 17.28 8.23
CA ILE A 35 -2.88 16.69 8.02
C ILE A 35 -2.85 15.65 6.88
N LEU A 36 -2.15 15.94 5.78
CA LEU A 36 -1.99 14.98 4.68
C LEU A 36 -1.24 13.73 5.14
N VAL A 37 -0.15 13.89 5.92
CA VAL A 37 0.59 12.77 6.50
C VAL A 37 -0.30 11.89 7.38
N GLU A 38 -1.08 12.46 8.29
CA GLU A 38 -2.00 11.71 9.15
C GLU A 38 -3.01 10.92 8.32
N ARG A 39 -3.56 11.51 7.27
CA ARG A 39 -4.53 10.89 6.37
C ARG A 39 -3.96 9.69 5.62
N TYR A 40 -2.73 9.82 5.15
CA TYR A 40 -2.08 8.78 4.33
C TYR A 40 -1.23 7.80 5.13
N ALA A 41 -0.96 8.03 6.42
CA ALA A 41 -0.08 7.20 7.24
C ALA A 41 -0.50 5.71 7.26
N GLY A 42 -1.81 5.45 7.36
CA GLY A 42 -2.34 4.08 7.33
C GLY A 42 -2.08 3.37 6.01
N VAL A 43 -2.40 4.04 4.90
CA VAL A 43 -2.19 3.50 3.54
C VAL A 43 -0.71 3.30 3.26
N ALA A 44 0.12 4.30 3.58
CA ALA A 44 1.57 4.25 3.40
C ALA A 44 2.21 3.05 4.11
N ARG A 45 1.84 2.81 5.37
CA ARG A 45 2.30 1.64 6.13
C ARG A 45 1.86 0.32 5.49
N ARG A 46 0.61 0.21 5.00
CA ARG A 46 0.14 -1.01 4.34
C ARG A 46 0.86 -1.27 3.03
N VAL A 47 1.10 -0.22 2.23
CA VAL A 47 1.87 -0.30 0.98
C VAL A 47 3.33 -0.71 1.27
N ALA A 48 3.99 -0.06 2.22
CA ALA A 48 5.36 -0.41 2.62
C ALA A 48 5.43 -1.86 3.14
N ARG A 49 4.43 -2.29 3.93
CA ARG A 49 4.34 -3.66 4.45
C ARG A 49 4.10 -4.69 3.35
N ALA A 50 3.33 -4.38 2.33
CA ALA A 50 3.14 -5.24 1.17
C ALA A 50 4.47 -5.50 0.42
N VAL A 51 5.45 -4.58 0.51
CA VAL A 51 6.80 -4.75 -0.05
C VAL A 51 7.73 -5.49 0.89
N LEU A 52 7.80 -5.05 2.16
CA LEU A 52 8.85 -5.43 3.11
C LEU A 52 8.51 -6.68 3.94
N GLY A 53 7.22 -7.01 4.08
CA GLY A 53 6.73 -8.18 4.80
C GLY A 53 6.65 -8.00 6.33
N ASN A 54 7.48 -7.18 6.96
CA ASN A 54 7.47 -6.93 8.40
C ASN A 54 6.97 -5.52 8.75
N ALA A 55 6.51 -5.33 10.00
CA ALA A 55 5.89 -4.08 10.44
C ALA A 55 6.92 -2.98 10.72
N GLU A 56 8.03 -3.33 11.37
CA GLU A 56 9.06 -2.39 11.81
C GLU A 56 9.71 -1.68 10.61
N ASP A 57 10.23 -2.45 9.66
CA ASP A 57 10.79 -1.89 8.42
C ASP A 57 9.75 -1.13 7.61
N ALA A 58 8.46 -1.54 7.66
CA ALA A 58 7.40 -0.86 6.94
C ALA A 58 7.05 0.50 7.56
N ASP A 59 7.03 0.59 8.89
CA ASP A 59 6.79 1.84 9.60
C ASP A 59 7.93 2.83 9.35
N ASP A 60 9.18 2.38 9.42
CA ASP A 60 10.35 3.18 9.09
C ASP A 60 10.33 3.66 7.63
N ALA A 61 10.08 2.75 6.67
CA ALA A 61 10.04 3.10 5.25
C ALA A 61 8.90 4.09 4.93
N ALA A 62 7.75 3.95 5.59
CA ALA A 62 6.65 4.88 5.44
C ALA A 62 7.00 6.27 6.01
N GLN A 63 7.68 6.33 7.15
CA GLN A 63 8.14 7.58 7.75
C GLN A 63 9.20 8.26 6.88
N ASP A 64 10.22 7.53 6.42
CA ASP A 64 11.25 8.03 5.51
C ASP A 64 10.63 8.57 4.21
N ALA A 65 9.62 7.87 3.69
CA ALA A 65 8.89 8.30 2.50
C ALA A 65 8.10 9.60 2.72
N MET A 66 7.48 9.79 3.88
CA MET A 66 6.78 11.03 4.23
C MET A 66 7.74 12.21 4.31
N LEU A 67 8.93 12.02 4.92
CA LEU A 67 9.98 13.05 4.95
C LEU A 67 10.49 13.36 3.53
N SER A 68 10.70 12.32 2.71
CA SER A 68 11.07 12.47 1.30
C SER A 68 10.01 13.22 0.49
N ALA A 69 8.72 12.97 0.76
CA ALA A 69 7.61 13.66 0.12
C ALA A 69 7.58 15.15 0.50
N LEU A 70 7.83 15.49 1.77
CA LEU A 70 7.93 16.87 2.21
C LEU A 70 9.03 17.64 1.44
N VAL A 71 10.21 17.00 1.30
CA VAL A 71 11.35 17.62 0.58
C VAL A 71 11.06 17.77 -0.91
N LYS A 72 10.26 16.88 -1.50
CA LYS A 72 9.92 16.88 -2.94
C LYS A 72 8.60 17.58 -3.25
N LEU A 73 7.98 18.20 -2.28
CA LEU A 73 6.65 18.79 -2.44
C LEU A 73 6.62 19.95 -3.43
N ASP A 74 7.73 20.67 -3.57
CA ASP A 74 7.96 21.72 -4.58
C ASP A 74 7.97 21.18 -6.02
N GLN A 75 8.25 19.87 -6.20
CA GLN A 75 8.27 19.18 -7.49
C GLN A 75 6.94 18.50 -7.81
N TYR A 76 5.96 18.57 -6.91
CA TYR A 76 4.65 17.96 -7.11
C TYR A 76 3.84 18.71 -8.16
N ASP A 77 3.35 17.98 -9.15
CA ASP A 77 2.45 18.53 -10.17
C ASP A 77 0.98 18.47 -9.66
N ALA A 78 0.45 19.62 -9.27
CA ALA A 78 -0.93 19.75 -8.76
C ALA A 78 -2.04 19.30 -9.73
N ARG A 79 -1.71 19.05 -11.00
CA ARG A 79 -2.66 18.46 -11.99
C ARG A 79 -2.84 16.95 -11.79
N ARG A 80 -2.01 16.31 -10.96
CA ARG A 80 -2.07 14.88 -10.67
C ARG A 80 -2.66 14.64 -9.27
N PRO A 81 -3.34 13.51 -9.03
CA PRO A 81 -3.80 13.16 -7.69
C PRO A 81 -2.63 13.02 -6.70
N PHE A 82 -2.76 13.60 -5.51
CA PHE A 82 -1.71 13.59 -4.48
C PHE A 82 -1.43 12.17 -3.96
N GLY A 83 -2.48 11.39 -3.68
CA GLY A 83 -2.34 10.02 -3.16
C GLY A 83 -1.43 9.14 -4.00
N PRO A 84 -1.67 8.96 -5.31
CA PRO A 84 -0.78 8.20 -6.19
C PRO A 84 0.65 8.71 -6.23
N TRP A 85 0.88 10.03 -6.21
CA TRP A 85 2.22 10.60 -6.18
C TRP A 85 2.95 10.24 -4.87
N LEU A 86 2.29 10.40 -3.72
CA LEU A 86 2.84 10.06 -2.41
C LEU A 86 3.13 8.56 -2.31
N LEU A 87 2.17 7.71 -2.70
CA LEU A 87 2.32 6.26 -2.60
C LEU A 87 3.38 5.70 -3.54
N ARG A 88 3.68 6.38 -4.65
CA ARG A 88 4.83 6.06 -5.49
C ARG A 88 6.15 6.28 -4.72
N ILE A 89 6.25 7.35 -3.94
CA ILE A 89 7.43 7.61 -3.10
C ILE A 89 7.55 6.50 -2.04
N VAL A 90 6.44 6.11 -1.41
CA VAL A 90 6.40 5.03 -0.41
C VAL A 90 6.83 3.68 -1.02
N ALA A 91 6.25 3.30 -2.16
CA ALA A 91 6.57 2.04 -2.83
C ALA A 91 8.04 1.96 -3.23
N ASN A 92 8.59 3.07 -3.76
CA ASN A 92 10.01 3.16 -4.12
C ASN A 92 10.92 3.05 -2.88
N ALA A 93 10.63 3.79 -1.80
CA ALA A 93 11.41 3.73 -0.56
C ALA A 93 11.43 2.32 0.04
N ALA A 94 10.28 1.65 0.08
CA ALA A 94 10.16 0.29 0.56
C ALA A 94 10.93 -0.71 -0.34
N THR A 95 10.84 -0.57 -1.66
CA THR A 95 11.57 -1.43 -2.62
C THR A 95 13.08 -1.24 -2.49
N ASP A 96 13.56 0.00 -2.36
CA ASP A 96 14.97 0.30 -2.16
C ASP A 96 15.50 -0.25 -0.83
N ARG A 97 14.72 -0.14 0.26
CA ARG A 97 15.06 -0.72 1.56
C ARG A 97 15.18 -2.24 1.47
N ARG A 98 14.23 -2.91 0.81
CA ARG A 98 14.27 -4.36 0.60
C ARG A 98 15.51 -4.79 -0.20
N ARG A 99 15.83 -4.06 -1.28
CA ARG A 99 16.99 -4.34 -2.12
C ARG A 99 18.31 -4.18 -1.34
N ARG A 100 18.41 -3.15 -0.49
CA ARG A 100 19.58 -2.97 0.39
C ARG A 100 19.70 -4.10 1.41
N ARG A 101 18.58 -4.58 1.95
CA ARG A 101 18.55 -5.71 2.89
C ARG A 101 18.98 -7.00 2.21
N SER A 102 18.48 -7.31 1.01
CA SER A 102 18.85 -8.52 0.28
C SER A 102 20.34 -8.58 -0.10
N VAL A 103 20.96 -7.42 -0.31
CA VAL A 103 22.43 -7.34 -0.56
C VAL A 103 23.25 -7.56 0.72
N ARG A 104 22.69 -7.20 1.90
CA ARG A 104 23.39 -7.34 3.19
C ARG A 104 23.16 -8.69 3.88
N GLN A 105 22.07 -9.39 3.56
CA GLN A 105 21.70 -10.67 4.15
C GLN A 105 21.91 -11.79 3.15
N VAL A 106 22.96 -12.60 3.37
CA VAL A 106 23.16 -13.92 2.75
C VAL A 106 22.35 -14.99 3.49
N GLU A 107 21.54 -14.62 4.51
CA GLU A 107 20.72 -15.55 5.31
C GLU A 107 19.24 -15.53 4.89
N PRO A 108 18.51 -16.68 5.06
CA PRO A 108 17.12 -16.80 4.67
C PRO A 108 16.25 -15.76 5.38
N ILE A 109 15.41 -15.10 4.61
CA ILE A 109 14.44 -14.12 5.12
C ILE A 109 13.38 -14.90 5.90
N ASP A 110 13.41 -14.81 7.21
CA ASP A 110 12.27 -15.15 8.05
C ASP A 110 11.19 -14.08 7.81
N VAL A 111 10.21 -14.42 6.98
CA VAL A 111 9.06 -13.55 6.69
C VAL A 111 8.10 -13.60 7.86
N GLY A 112 8.58 -13.21 9.03
CA GLY A 112 7.75 -12.98 10.20
C GLY A 112 6.81 -11.81 9.95
N LEU A 113 5.68 -12.08 9.30
CA LEU A 113 4.57 -11.13 9.15
C LEU A 113 3.90 -10.91 10.50
N THR A 114 4.59 -10.25 11.42
CA THR A 114 3.97 -9.84 12.68
C THR A 114 2.87 -8.84 12.39
N ALA A 115 1.67 -9.18 12.86
CA ALA A 115 0.52 -8.31 12.78
C ALA A 115 0.83 -6.99 13.48
N GLY A 116 0.50 -5.87 12.87
CA GLY A 116 0.22 -4.66 13.63
C GLY A 116 -0.76 -5.04 14.74
N GLY A 117 -0.50 -4.55 15.96
CA GLY A 117 -1.12 -5.01 17.20
C GLY A 117 -2.63 -5.23 17.13
N PRO A 118 -3.17 -6.18 17.86
CA PRO A 118 -4.59 -6.50 17.82
C PRO A 118 -5.40 -5.30 18.27
N ARG A 119 -6.35 -4.88 17.46
CA ARG A 119 -7.51 -4.16 18.00
C ARG A 119 -8.17 -5.08 19.03
N PRO A 120 -8.57 -4.58 20.23
CA PRO A 120 -9.00 -5.41 21.36
C PRO A 120 -10.17 -6.36 21.11
N ASP A 121 -10.84 -6.25 19.95
CA ASP A 121 -12.15 -6.85 19.69
C ASP A 121 -12.16 -7.87 18.52
N THR A 122 -11.02 -8.49 18.20
CA THR A 122 -11.01 -9.52 17.15
C THR A 122 -11.12 -10.92 17.74
N THR A 123 -12.18 -11.65 17.38
CA THR A 123 -12.34 -13.08 17.68
C THR A 123 -11.14 -13.89 17.19
N ALA A 124 -10.87 -15.05 17.81
CA ALA A 124 -9.78 -15.95 17.42
C ALA A 124 -9.83 -16.31 15.92
N GLU A 125 -11.04 -16.53 15.38
CA GLU A 125 -11.29 -16.80 13.97
C GLU A 125 -10.82 -15.68 13.05
N ARG A 126 -11.08 -14.44 13.43
CA ARG A 126 -10.68 -13.27 12.65
C ARG A 126 -9.15 -13.07 12.64
N ARG A 127 -8.48 -13.47 13.73
CA ARG A 127 -7.01 -13.48 13.81
C ARG A 127 -6.42 -14.56 12.90
N ALA A 128 -7.00 -15.77 12.91
CA ALA A 128 -6.58 -16.88 12.05
C ALA A 128 -6.77 -16.54 10.58
N LEU A 129 -7.94 -15.98 10.19
CA LEU A 129 -8.19 -15.50 8.83
C LEU A 129 -7.17 -14.45 8.38
N ASN A 130 -6.92 -13.45 9.23
CA ASN A 130 -5.95 -12.40 8.93
C ASN A 130 -4.52 -12.94 8.79
N GLN A 131 -4.16 -13.97 9.55
CA GLN A 131 -2.86 -14.61 9.46
C GLN A 131 -2.73 -15.37 8.13
N ARG A 132 -3.71 -16.22 7.78
CA ARG A 132 -3.71 -16.94 6.50
C ARG A 132 -3.71 -16.02 5.29
N LEU A 133 -4.47 -14.93 5.33
CA LEU A 133 -4.45 -13.93 4.25
C LEU A 133 -3.05 -13.31 4.07
N ARG A 134 -2.35 -13.05 5.17
CA ARG A 134 -0.96 -12.52 5.12
C ARG A 134 0.00 -13.54 4.50
N GLU A 135 -0.11 -14.80 4.91
CA GLU A 135 0.69 -15.89 4.36
C GLU A 135 0.44 -16.05 2.86
N ALA A 136 -0.82 -16.08 2.45
CA ALA A 136 -1.19 -16.15 1.04
C ALA A 136 -0.69 -14.93 0.22
N LEU A 137 -0.73 -13.73 0.80
CA LEU A 137 -0.17 -12.54 0.18
C LEU A 137 1.36 -12.62 0.08
N ALA A 138 2.05 -13.21 1.05
CA ALA A 138 3.50 -13.38 1.03
C ALA A 138 3.97 -14.31 -0.10
N GLU A 139 3.15 -15.28 -0.48
CA GLU A 139 3.40 -16.18 -1.63
C GLU A 139 3.35 -15.48 -3.00
N LEU A 140 2.77 -14.27 -3.06
CA LEU A 140 2.71 -13.55 -4.32
C LEU A 140 4.03 -12.84 -4.63
N PRO A 141 4.45 -12.80 -5.91
CA PRO A 141 5.48 -11.87 -6.36
C PRO A 141 5.12 -10.44 -5.93
N GLU A 142 6.12 -9.66 -5.51
CA GLU A 142 5.92 -8.32 -4.94
C GLU A 142 4.97 -7.43 -5.76
N ARG A 143 5.19 -7.36 -7.07
CA ARG A 143 4.37 -6.54 -7.96
C ARG A 143 2.89 -6.94 -7.93
N ARG A 144 2.60 -8.24 -7.92
CA ARG A 144 1.23 -8.78 -7.81
C ARG A 144 0.62 -8.46 -6.45
N ARG A 145 1.38 -8.64 -5.40
CA ARG A 145 0.97 -8.32 -4.03
C ARG A 145 0.64 -6.84 -3.87
N LEU A 146 1.50 -5.94 -4.37
CA LEU A 146 1.24 -4.50 -4.37
C LEU A 146 0.00 -4.15 -5.19
N ALA A 147 -0.13 -4.70 -6.40
CA ALA A 147 -1.26 -4.41 -7.27
C ALA A 147 -2.60 -4.82 -6.62
N VAL A 148 -2.67 -6.02 -6.04
CA VAL A 148 -3.91 -6.49 -5.40
C VAL A 148 -4.21 -5.76 -4.09
N VAL A 149 -3.21 -5.39 -3.30
CA VAL A 149 -3.41 -4.59 -2.08
C VAL A 149 -3.91 -3.19 -2.44
N LEU A 150 -3.31 -2.52 -3.41
CA LEU A 150 -3.75 -1.21 -3.85
C LEU A 150 -5.17 -1.25 -4.45
N PHE A 151 -5.50 -2.31 -5.20
CA PHE A 151 -6.80 -2.44 -5.85
C PHE A 151 -7.90 -2.88 -4.87
N ASP A 152 -7.72 -4.01 -4.18
CA ASP A 152 -8.78 -4.66 -3.38
C ASP A 152 -8.89 -4.12 -1.95
N VAL A 153 -7.80 -3.60 -1.38
CA VAL A 153 -7.79 -3.11 0.00
C VAL A 153 -7.89 -1.59 0.05
N GLU A 154 -7.11 -0.90 -0.80
CA GLU A 154 -7.05 0.57 -0.79
C GLU A 154 -8.03 1.21 -1.79
N GLY A 155 -8.59 0.44 -2.74
CA GLY A 155 -9.60 0.90 -3.68
C GLY A 155 -9.08 1.81 -4.80
N TYR A 156 -7.79 1.79 -5.11
CA TYR A 156 -7.23 2.54 -6.23
C TYR A 156 -7.64 1.93 -7.57
N SER A 157 -7.92 2.78 -8.56
CA SER A 157 -8.17 2.35 -9.94
C SER A 157 -6.90 1.79 -10.59
N HIS A 158 -7.05 1.01 -11.66
CA HIS A 158 -5.90 0.49 -12.42
C HIS A 158 -4.98 1.61 -12.94
N GLY A 159 -5.56 2.75 -13.36
CA GLY A 159 -4.78 3.91 -13.82
C GLY A 159 -3.96 4.56 -12.70
N GLU A 160 -4.53 4.71 -11.50
CA GLU A 160 -3.82 5.23 -10.34
C GLU A 160 -2.71 4.27 -9.90
N ILE A 161 -2.98 2.96 -9.89
CA ILE A 161 -1.97 1.93 -9.58
C ILE A 161 -0.84 1.95 -10.61
N ALA A 162 -1.17 2.14 -11.90
CA ALA A 162 -0.18 2.31 -12.95
C ALA A 162 0.75 3.50 -12.68
N ALA A 163 0.20 4.63 -12.21
CA ALA A 163 0.99 5.80 -11.80
C ALA A 163 1.84 5.53 -10.56
N ILE A 164 1.32 4.81 -9.56
CA ILE A 164 2.05 4.41 -8.34
C ILE A 164 3.22 3.49 -8.68
N LEU A 165 2.97 2.44 -9.45
CA LEU A 165 3.96 1.40 -9.75
C LEU A 165 4.88 1.76 -10.92
N GLY A 166 4.56 2.77 -11.70
CA GLY A 166 5.31 3.17 -12.90
C GLY A 166 5.27 2.13 -14.02
N ILE A 167 4.13 1.43 -14.18
CA ILE A 167 3.93 0.39 -15.20
C ILE A 167 2.66 0.66 -16.01
N PRO A 168 2.50 0.10 -17.23
CA PRO A 168 1.30 0.27 -18.03
C PRO A 168 0.04 -0.24 -17.32
N GLU A 169 -1.11 0.43 -17.51
CA GLU A 169 -2.39 0.04 -16.90
C GLU A 169 -2.82 -1.38 -17.29
N GLY A 170 -2.58 -1.81 -18.54
CA GLY A 170 -2.85 -3.19 -18.97
C GLY A 170 -2.04 -4.22 -18.18
N THR A 171 -0.80 -3.88 -17.78
CA THR A 171 0.01 -4.72 -16.91
C THR A 171 -0.60 -4.80 -15.51
N VAL A 172 -1.10 -3.68 -14.95
CA VAL A 172 -1.77 -3.69 -13.64
C VAL A 172 -2.99 -4.61 -13.65
N ARG A 173 -3.84 -4.54 -14.69
CA ARG A 173 -5.01 -5.43 -14.83
C ARG A 173 -4.60 -6.90 -14.81
N SER A 174 -3.55 -7.24 -15.53
CA SER A 174 -3.01 -8.60 -15.58
C SER A 174 -2.46 -9.03 -14.20
N GLU A 175 -1.71 -8.16 -13.52
CA GLU A 175 -1.15 -8.49 -12.19
C GLU A 175 -2.26 -8.69 -11.14
N VAL A 176 -3.30 -7.85 -11.12
CA VAL A 176 -4.47 -8.01 -10.24
C VAL A 176 -5.20 -9.32 -10.54
N PHE A 177 -5.46 -9.62 -11.82
CA PHE A 177 -6.11 -10.86 -12.22
C PHE A 177 -5.34 -12.11 -11.75
N HIS A 178 -4.03 -12.14 -12.01
CA HIS A 178 -3.19 -13.28 -11.60
C HIS A 178 -3.04 -13.38 -10.08
N ALA A 179 -2.96 -12.24 -9.37
CA ALA A 179 -2.93 -12.22 -7.92
C ALA A 179 -4.21 -12.83 -7.32
N ARG A 180 -5.39 -12.36 -7.75
CA ARG A 180 -6.68 -12.87 -7.30
C ARG A 180 -6.85 -14.36 -7.59
N ARG A 181 -6.41 -14.82 -8.78
CA ARG A 181 -6.43 -16.24 -9.14
C ARG A 181 -5.56 -17.07 -8.19
N ARG A 182 -4.34 -16.62 -7.90
CA ARG A 182 -3.44 -17.33 -6.97
C ARG A 182 -3.98 -17.33 -5.55
N LEU A 183 -4.48 -16.18 -5.04
CA LEU A 183 -5.07 -16.08 -3.71
C LEU A 183 -6.29 -17.01 -3.56
N ARG A 184 -7.13 -17.13 -4.60
CA ARG A 184 -8.26 -18.04 -4.58
C ARG A 184 -7.83 -19.49 -4.37
N VAL A 185 -6.73 -19.91 -4.99
CA VAL A 185 -6.17 -21.26 -4.81
C VAL A 185 -5.62 -21.42 -3.39
N LEU A 186 -4.80 -20.45 -2.91
CA LEU A 186 -4.17 -20.53 -1.59
C LEU A 186 -5.17 -20.47 -0.41
N LEU A 187 -6.35 -19.90 -0.64
CA LEU A 187 -7.40 -19.75 0.37
C LEU A 187 -8.56 -20.74 0.18
N ALA A 188 -8.53 -21.61 -0.84
CA ALA A 188 -9.60 -22.57 -1.10
C ALA A 188 -9.73 -23.60 0.03
N ASP A 189 -8.61 -24.11 0.51
CA ASP A 189 -8.55 -25.16 1.53
C ASP A 189 -9.14 -24.72 2.89
N TRP A 190 -9.24 -23.41 3.12
CA TRP A 190 -9.82 -22.89 4.37
C TRP A 190 -11.36 -23.01 4.42
N LYS A 191 -12.04 -23.06 3.28
CA LYS A 191 -13.51 -23.22 3.24
C LYS A 191 -13.97 -24.64 3.59
N GLU A 192 -13.08 -25.61 3.51
CA GLU A 192 -13.39 -27.03 3.80
C GLU A 192 -13.11 -27.40 5.27
N GLU A 193 -12.34 -26.56 6.00
CA GLU A 193 -11.98 -26.79 7.41
C GLU A 193 -12.83 -25.99 8.43
N ALA A 194 -13.73 -25.09 7.95
CA ALA A 194 -14.59 -24.22 8.77
C ALA A 194 -16.05 -24.66 8.73
#